data_a2603bba2a5075df507c6915ac5d162e
#
_entry.id   a2603bba2a5075df507c6915ac5d162e
#
_cell.length_a   1.000
_cell.length_b   1.000
_cell.length_c   1.000
_cell.angle_alpha   90.00
_cell.angle_beta   90.00
_cell.angle_gamma   90.00
#
_symmetry.space_group_name_H-M   'P 1'
#
loop_
_entity.id
_entity.type
_entity.pdbx_description
1 polymer ?
#
loop_
_entity_poly.entity_id
_entity_poly.type
_entity_poly.pdbx_seq_one_letter_code
_entity_poly.pdbx_strand_id
1 'polypeptide(L)'
;MSDLKRAMRIYLKLASNIIIIICAAFMLIGFSLGVLLDPAKKGSTDYGSMLFSMYTLHIGTALIGINVGLITGTNKYFASLPFAKKLYIDVPLLCASVLCAVYDLIISFCACYRGGTELMSDILVFTALGSMMSIIVTAVSGKKKFMILSGLMMCSMFFFMMLSKTGVIDNGLDLPLWAAFIIFAGVYAAAILISYLLLIWWWKTSNRADTQYQTINNSISA
;
A
#
# COMPACT_ATOMS: atom_id res chain seq x y z
N MET A 1 16.94 -17.19 16.12
CA MET A 1 15.79 -16.66 15.37
C MET A 1 16.32 -15.62 14.40
N SER A 2 16.00 -15.67 13.10
CA SER A 2 16.54 -14.70 12.12
C SER A 2 16.08 -13.26 12.44
N ASP A 3 16.90 -12.28 12.12
CA ASP A 3 16.61 -10.86 12.36
C ASP A 3 15.33 -10.40 11.66
N LEU A 4 15.05 -10.97 10.47
CA LEU A 4 13.80 -10.70 9.76
C LEU A 4 12.58 -11.15 10.59
N LYS A 5 12.65 -12.33 11.21
CA LYS A 5 11.55 -12.84 12.04
C LYS A 5 11.33 -12.01 13.30
N ARG A 6 12.41 -11.46 13.88
CA ARG A 6 12.31 -10.53 15.03
C ARG A 6 11.68 -9.20 14.60
N ALA A 7 12.14 -8.63 13.50
CA ALA A 7 11.60 -7.39 12.94
C ALA A 7 10.11 -7.55 12.57
N MET A 8 9.74 -8.66 11.93
CA MET A 8 8.35 -8.97 11.59
C MET A 8 7.45 -9.05 12.83
N ARG A 9 7.90 -9.73 13.89
CA ARG A 9 7.12 -9.84 15.14
C ARG A 9 6.86 -8.47 15.77
N ILE A 10 7.86 -7.58 15.80
CA ILE A 10 7.68 -6.22 16.31
C ILE A 10 6.73 -5.45 15.43
N TYR A 11 6.91 -5.49 14.12
CA TYR A 11 6.05 -4.80 13.16
C TYR A 11 4.60 -5.20 13.31
N LEU A 12 4.30 -6.50 13.34
CA LEU A 12 2.94 -7.01 13.51
C LEU A 12 2.33 -6.62 14.86
N LYS A 13 3.14 -6.58 15.93
CA LYS A 13 2.66 -6.09 17.24
C LYS A 13 2.32 -4.61 17.21
N LEU A 14 3.08 -3.78 16.48
CA LEU A 14 2.80 -2.36 16.30
C LEU A 14 1.61 -2.13 15.35
N ALA A 15 1.44 -2.99 14.35
CA ALA A 15 0.33 -2.96 13.42
C ALA A 15 -1.00 -3.43 14.03
N SER A 16 -0.99 -4.09 15.18
CA SER A 16 -2.18 -4.67 15.84
C SER A 16 -3.11 -3.66 16.52
N ASN A 17 -3.18 -2.42 15.97
CA ASN A 17 -4.22 -1.48 16.37
C ASN A 17 -5.58 -1.95 15.85
N ILE A 18 -6.42 -2.44 16.78
CA ILE A 18 -7.67 -3.10 16.44
C ILE A 18 -8.64 -2.20 15.66
N ILE A 19 -8.65 -0.91 15.96
CA ILE A 19 -9.52 0.06 15.26
C ILE A 19 -9.13 0.16 13.79
N ILE A 20 -7.83 0.26 13.49
CA ILE A 20 -7.33 0.38 12.13
C ILE A 20 -7.57 -0.92 11.36
N ILE A 21 -7.38 -2.07 12.00
CA ILE A 21 -7.66 -3.38 11.39
C ILE A 21 -9.15 -3.53 11.06
N ILE A 22 -10.04 -3.14 11.98
CA ILE A 22 -11.48 -3.17 11.75
C ILE A 22 -11.86 -2.25 10.59
N CYS A 23 -11.33 -1.02 10.54
CA CYS A 23 -11.57 -0.09 9.43
C CYS A 23 -11.09 -0.67 8.09
N ALA A 24 -9.89 -1.25 8.05
CA ALA A 24 -9.35 -1.87 6.85
C ALA A 24 -10.19 -3.07 6.38
N ALA A 25 -10.60 -3.94 7.30
CA ALA A 25 -11.46 -5.08 7.01
C ALA A 25 -12.86 -4.62 6.54
N PHE A 26 -13.42 -3.60 7.17
CA PHE A 26 -14.71 -3.04 6.78
C PHE A 26 -14.68 -2.46 5.36
N MET A 27 -13.61 -1.76 5.00
CA MET A 27 -13.41 -1.29 3.64
C MET A 27 -13.38 -2.45 2.65
N LEU A 28 -12.57 -3.49 2.90
CA LEU A 28 -12.47 -4.64 2.02
C LEU A 28 -13.83 -5.33 1.83
N ILE A 29 -14.55 -5.59 2.93
CA ILE A 29 -15.86 -6.24 2.90
C ILE A 29 -16.86 -5.35 2.15
N GLY A 30 -16.92 -4.06 2.47
CA GLY A 30 -17.87 -3.12 1.86
C GLY A 30 -17.69 -3.02 0.34
N PHE A 31 -16.46 -2.87 -0.13
CA PHE A 31 -16.18 -2.81 -1.57
C PHE A 31 -16.39 -4.14 -2.26
N SER A 32 -16.04 -5.27 -1.63
CA SER A 32 -16.30 -6.60 -2.17
C SER A 32 -17.81 -6.86 -2.33
N LEU A 33 -18.60 -6.51 -1.33
CA LEU A 33 -20.05 -6.61 -1.38
C LEU A 33 -20.64 -5.66 -2.45
N GLY A 34 -20.12 -4.44 -2.59
CA GLY A 34 -20.54 -3.51 -3.63
C GLY A 34 -20.39 -4.11 -5.03
N VAL A 35 -19.23 -4.70 -5.32
CA VAL A 35 -18.99 -5.38 -6.60
C VAL A 35 -19.90 -6.60 -6.79
N LEU A 36 -20.14 -7.38 -5.74
CA LEU A 36 -20.95 -8.60 -5.85
C LEU A 36 -22.44 -8.33 -5.96
N LEU A 37 -22.96 -7.32 -5.25
CA LEU A 37 -24.40 -7.08 -5.19
C LEU A 37 -24.91 -6.26 -6.37
N ASP A 38 -24.21 -5.21 -6.73
CA ASP A 38 -24.63 -4.29 -7.79
C ASP A 38 -23.42 -3.73 -8.55
N PRO A 39 -22.82 -4.51 -9.47
CA PRO A 39 -21.76 -3.99 -10.31
C PRO A 39 -22.36 -2.96 -11.29
N ALA A 40 -21.82 -1.75 -11.24
CA ALA A 40 -22.23 -0.69 -12.14
C ALA A 40 -22.00 -1.10 -13.59
N LYS A 41 -22.91 -0.67 -14.47
CA LYS A 41 -22.81 -0.97 -15.92
C LYS A 41 -21.81 -0.03 -16.57
N LYS A 42 -20.96 -0.59 -17.43
CA LYS A 42 -20.01 0.14 -18.25
C LYS A 42 -20.74 1.24 -19.07
N GLY A 43 -20.16 2.41 -19.12
CA GLY A 43 -20.78 3.60 -19.74
C GLY A 43 -21.67 4.42 -18.81
N SER A 44 -21.84 4.03 -17.55
CA SER A 44 -22.56 4.82 -16.55
C SER A 44 -21.59 5.62 -15.66
N THR A 45 -22.03 6.74 -15.12
CA THR A 45 -21.27 7.53 -14.11
C THR A 45 -21.00 6.72 -12.85
N ASP A 46 -21.86 5.76 -12.55
CA ASP A 46 -21.69 4.84 -11.42
C ASP A 46 -20.53 3.89 -11.66
N TYR A 47 -20.24 3.53 -12.93
CA TYR A 47 -19.09 2.70 -13.27
C TYR A 47 -17.75 3.40 -12.97
N GLY A 48 -17.61 4.64 -13.40
CA GLY A 48 -16.44 5.46 -13.07
C GLY A 48 -16.25 5.64 -11.56
N SER A 49 -17.37 5.84 -10.84
CA SER A 49 -17.36 5.94 -9.37
C SER A 49 -16.96 4.62 -8.70
N MET A 50 -17.39 3.49 -9.23
CA MET A 50 -17.00 2.16 -8.76
C MET A 50 -15.49 1.94 -8.98
N LEU A 51 -14.96 2.22 -10.16
CA LEU A 51 -13.51 2.09 -10.45
C LEU A 51 -12.67 2.99 -9.53
N PHE A 52 -13.12 4.22 -9.29
CA PHE A 52 -12.47 5.10 -8.32
C PHE A 52 -12.51 4.51 -6.90
N SER A 53 -13.62 3.89 -6.51
CA SER A 53 -13.72 3.22 -5.21
C SER A 53 -12.68 2.09 -5.08
N MET A 54 -12.40 1.36 -6.15
CA MET A 54 -11.34 0.34 -6.16
C MET A 54 -9.95 0.95 -5.93
N TYR A 55 -9.67 2.11 -6.51
CA TYR A 55 -8.44 2.85 -6.22
C TYR A 55 -8.34 3.24 -4.74
N THR A 56 -9.43 3.69 -4.11
CA THR A 56 -9.45 4.11 -2.71
C THR A 56 -9.49 2.96 -1.69
N LEU A 57 -9.81 1.74 -2.12
CA LEU A 57 -9.83 0.54 -1.28
C LEU A 57 -8.56 0.41 -0.43
N HIS A 58 -7.40 0.75 -1.00
CA HIS A 58 -6.09 0.60 -0.36
C HIS A 58 -5.76 1.67 0.69
N ILE A 59 -6.66 2.64 0.94
CA ILE A 59 -6.52 3.56 2.08
C ILE A 59 -6.43 2.78 3.39
N GLY A 60 -7.24 1.72 3.54
CA GLY A 60 -7.22 0.86 4.72
C GLY A 60 -5.86 0.21 4.95
N THR A 61 -5.24 -0.31 3.90
CA THR A 61 -3.90 -0.91 3.98
C THR A 61 -2.82 0.13 4.27
N ALA A 62 -2.92 1.32 3.66
CA ALA A 62 -2.02 2.44 3.91
C ALA A 62 -2.09 2.93 5.37
N LEU A 63 -3.27 3.00 5.98
CA LEU A 63 -3.46 3.41 7.38
C LEU A 63 -2.71 2.51 8.36
N ILE A 64 -2.65 1.20 8.10
CA ILE A 64 -1.86 0.27 8.92
C ILE A 64 -0.38 0.65 8.84
N GLY A 65 0.14 0.86 7.63
CA GLY A 65 1.53 1.26 7.40
C GLY A 65 1.87 2.62 8.00
N ILE A 66 0.97 3.60 7.86
CA ILE A 66 1.11 4.95 8.44
C ILE A 66 1.22 4.86 9.96
N ASN A 67 0.34 4.12 10.62
CA ASN A 67 0.35 3.94 12.08
C ASN A 67 1.71 3.40 12.56
N VAL A 68 2.19 2.31 11.95
CA VAL A 68 3.50 1.74 12.32
C VAL A 68 4.65 2.70 12.00
N GLY A 69 4.58 3.36 10.85
CA GLY A 69 5.58 4.36 10.43
C GLY A 69 5.69 5.53 11.41
N LEU A 70 4.58 6.04 11.91
CA LEU A 70 4.56 7.09 12.92
C LEU A 70 5.17 6.62 14.24
N ILE A 71 4.77 5.45 14.76
CA ILE A 71 5.28 4.91 16.02
C ILE A 71 6.79 4.66 15.93
N THR A 72 7.25 4.02 14.87
CA THR A 72 8.68 3.75 14.68
C THR A 72 9.47 5.01 14.36
N GLY A 73 8.89 5.96 13.62
CA GLY A 73 9.48 7.24 13.26
C GLY A 73 9.78 8.15 14.43
N THR A 74 8.93 8.14 15.46
CA THR A 74 9.07 8.99 16.64
C THR A 74 9.94 8.38 17.74
N ASN A 75 10.06 7.05 17.79
CA ASN A 75 10.77 6.37 18.88
C ASN A 75 12.18 5.94 18.47
N LYS A 76 13.19 6.59 19.06
CA LYS A 76 14.62 6.30 18.82
C LYS A 76 15.03 4.88 19.21
N TYR A 77 14.35 4.24 20.16
CA TYR A 77 14.63 2.86 20.58
C TYR A 77 14.64 1.88 19.40
N PHE A 78 13.68 1.99 18.49
CA PHE A 78 13.62 1.09 17.34
C PHE A 78 14.81 1.27 16.38
N ALA A 79 15.42 2.45 16.34
CA ALA A 79 16.58 2.72 15.51
C ALA A 79 17.87 2.08 16.07
N SER A 80 17.96 1.85 17.38
CA SER A 80 19.12 1.23 18.03
C SER A 80 19.11 -0.30 18.00
N LEU A 81 18.04 -0.92 17.51
CA LEU A 81 17.97 -2.38 17.42
C LEU A 81 18.93 -2.93 16.37
N PRO A 82 19.60 -4.07 16.61
CA PRO A 82 20.56 -4.66 15.67
C PRO A 82 19.93 -5.03 14.30
N PHE A 83 18.62 -5.21 14.26
CA PHE A 83 17.86 -5.47 13.04
C PHE A 83 17.00 -4.27 12.57
N ALA A 84 17.33 -3.06 13.02
CA ALA A 84 16.57 -1.83 12.71
C ALA A 84 16.40 -1.62 11.21
N LYS A 85 17.43 -1.82 10.38
CA LYS A 85 17.33 -1.71 8.93
C LYS A 85 16.20 -2.56 8.36
N LYS A 86 16.08 -3.82 8.81
CA LYS A 86 15.00 -4.72 8.36
C LYS A 86 13.63 -4.24 8.83
N LEU A 87 13.54 -3.72 10.05
CA LEU A 87 12.30 -3.18 10.60
C LEU A 87 11.79 -1.94 9.86
N TYR A 88 12.71 -1.10 9.35
CA TYR A 88 12.35 0.16 8.68
C TYR A 88 12.25 0.04 7.15
N ILE A 89 12.85 -0.96 6.53
CA ILE A 89 12.90 -1.13 5.08
C ILE A 89 12.14 -2.39 4.64
N ASP A 90 12.67 -3.57 5.00
CA ASP A 90 12.21 -4.82 4.41
C ASP A 90 10.81 -5.21 4.88
N VAL A 91 10.56 -5.10 6.18
CA VAL A 91 9.30 -5.56 6.77
C VAL A 91 8.10 -4.69 6.39
N PRO A 92 8.15 -3.34 6.45
CA PRO A 92 7.04 -2.51 6.01
C PRO A 92 6.68 -2.75 4.54
N LEU A 93 7.70 -2.85 3.69
CA LEU A 93 7.51 -3.08 2.26
C LEU A 93 6.88 -4.44 1.98
N LEU A 94 7.37 -5.49 2.62
CA LEU A 94 6.83 -6.84 2.48
C LEU A 94 5.40 -6.93 3.02
N CYS A 95 5.12 -6.37 4.19
CA CYS A 95 3.78 -6.39 4.77
C CYS A 95 2.77 -5.61 3.91
N ALA A 96 3.14 -4.40 3.44
CA ALA A 96 2.28 -3.60 2.57
C ALA A 96 2.01 -4.32 1.25
N SER A 97 3.04 -4.88 0.60
CA SER A 97 2.90 -5.59 -0.67
C SER A 97 2.01 -6.83 -0.53
N VAL A 98 2.22 -7.64 0.51
CA VAL A 98 1.40 -8.85 0.75
C VAL A 98 -0.04 -8.47 1.04
N LEU A 99 -0.26 -7.45 1.87
CA LEU A 99 -1.61 -7.03 2.25
C LEU A 99 -2.37 -6.48 1.04
N CYS A 100 -1.74 -5.62 0.22
CA CYS A 100 -2.31 -5.12 -1.01
C CYS A 100 -2.63 -6.27 -1.98
N ALA A 101 -1.70 -7.23 -2.17
CA ALA A 101 -1.94 -8.37 -3.05
C ALA A 101 -3.15 -9.22 -2.61
N VAL A 102 -3.34 -9.41 -1.30
CA VAL A 102 -4.52 -10.12 -0.78
C VAL A 102 -5.81 -9.36 -1.10
N TYR A 103 -5.81 -8.04 -0.92
CA TYR A 103 -6.95 -7.19 -1.27
C TYR A 103 -7.28 -7.26 -2.76
N ASP A 104 -6.26 -7.11 -3.62
CA ASP A 104 -6.41 -7.16 -5.08
C ASP A 104 -6.96 -8.51 -5.55
N LEU A 105 -6.48 -9.63 -4.97
CA LEU A 105 -6.97 -10.96 -5.29
C LEU A 105 -8.44 -11.14 -4.91
N ILE A 106 -8.84 -10.71 -3.73
CA ILE A 106 -10.23 -10.83 -3.26
C ILE A 106 -11.16 -10.05 -4.16
N ILE A 107 -10.85 -8.78 -4.44
CA ILE A 107 -11.70 -7.91 -5.28
C ILE A 107 -11.74 -8.41 -6.72
N SER A 108 -10.60 -8.82 -7.29
CA SER A 108 -10.54 -9.35 -8.65
C SER A 108 -11.34 -10.64 -8.79
N PHE A 109 -11.35 -11.49 -7.76
CA PHE A 109 -12.20 -12.68 -7.74
C PHE A 109 -13.68 -12.32 -7.71
N CYS A 110 -14.09 -11.34 -6.88
CA CYS A 110 -15.46 -10.84 -6.84
C CYS A 110 -15.89 -10.26 -8.20
N ALA A 111 -15.01 -9.49 -8.84
CA ALA A 111 -15.23 -8.91 -10.15
C ALA A 111 -15.40 -9.97 -11.24
N CYS A 112 -14.52 -10.97 -11.26
CA CYS A 112 -14.59 -12.07 -12.22
C CYS A 112 -15.88 -12.87 -12.07
N TYR A 113 -16.28 -13.14 -10.83
CA TYR A 113 -17.51 -13.90 -10.53
C TYR A 113 -18.77 -13.18 -11.01
N ARG A 114 -18.82 -11.85 -10.88
CA ARG A 114 -20.05 -11.08 -11.15
C ARG A 114 -20.10 -10.46 -12.54
N GLY A 115 -19.00 -9.93 -13.04
CA GLY A 115 -18.93 -9.17 -14.30
C GLY A 115 -18.01 -9.77 -15.36
N GLY A 116 -17.48 -10.98 -15.12
CA GLY A 116 -16.60 -11.65 -16.07
C GLY A 116 -15.21 -10.99 -16.22
N THR A 117 -14.54 -11.35 -17.32
CA THR A 117 -13.16 -10.93 -17.58
C THR A 117 -13.01 -9.44 -17.88
N GLU A 118 -14.04 -8.79 -18.43
CA GLU A 118 -14.01 -7.36 -18.75
C GLU A 118 -13.99 -6.51 -17.47
N LEU A 119 -14.91 -6.77 -16.55
CA LEU A 119 -14.93 -6.07 -15.26
C LEU A 119 -13.66 -6.35 -14.46
N MET A 120 -13.19 -7.59 -14.48
CA MET A 120 -11.94 -7.98 -13.82
C MET A 120 -10.74 -7.20 -14.37
N SER A 121 -10.64 -6.99 -15.69
CA SER A 121 -9.52 -6.26 -16.29
C SER A 121 -9.46 -4.81 -15.84
N ASP A 122 -10.60 -4.12 -15.83
CA ASP A 122 -10.68 -2.73 -15.39
C ASP A 122 -10.36 -2.61 -13.90
N ILE A 123 -10.95 -3.46 -13.06
CA ILE A 123 -10.70 -3.47 -11.61
C ILE A 123 -9.24 -3.76 -11.30
N LEU A 124 -8.59 -4.72 -11.98
CA LEU A 124 -7.17 -5.02 -11.79
C LEU A 124 -6.27 -3.79 -11.98
N VAL A 125 -6.52 -2.98 -13.00
CA VAL A 125 -5.70 -1.79 -13.26
C VAL A 125 -5.91 -0.73 -12.19
N PHE A 126 -7.15 -0.46 -11.80
CA PHE A 126 -7.45 0.56 -10.78
C PHE A 126 -7.00 0.15 -9.38
N THR A 127 -7.13 -1.13 -9.01
CA THR A 127 -6.58 -1.64 -7.74
C THR A 127 -5.06 -1.61 -7.75
N ALA A 128 -4.39 -1.90 -8.89
CA ALA A 128 -2.94 -1.77 -9.00
C ALA A 128 -2.44 -0.36 -8.70
N LEU A 129 -3.13 0.66 -9.21
CA LEU A 129 -2.82 2.06 -8.91
C LEU A 129 -3.02 2.38 -7.42
N GLY A 130 -4.10 1.87 -6.82
CA GLY A 130 -4.36 1.99 -5.38
C GLY A 130 -3.29 1.30 -4.53
N SER A 131 -2.89 0.10 -4.91
CA SER A 131 -1.80 -0.66 -4.28
C SER A 131 -0.46 0.07 -4.38
N MET A 132 -0.13 0.63 -5.55
CA MET A 132 1.07 1.45 -5.74
C MET A 132 1.10 2.61 -4.74
N MET A 133 0.00 3.34 -4.61
CA MET A 133 -0.12 4.46 -3.69
C MET A 133 0.03 4.00 -2.24
N SER A 134 -0.63 2.92 -1.84
CA SER A 134 -0.55 2.36 -0.49
C SER A 134 0.87 1.93 -0.13
N ILE A 135 1.56 1.22 -1.02
CA ILE A 135 2.94 0.74 -0.81
C ILE A 135 3.89 1.93 -0.63
N ILE A 136 3.81 2.95 -1.50
CA ILE A 136 4.67 4.13 -1.40
C ILE A 136 4.35 4.94 -0.14
N VAL A 137 3.07 5.17 0.18
CA VAL A 137 2.67 5.89 1.40
C VAL A 137 3.17 5.18 2.65
N THR A 138 3.03 3.85 2.71
CA THR A 138 3.58 3.04 3.81
C THR A 138 5.09 3.21 3.94
N ALA A 139 5.81 3.21 2.83
CA ALA A 139 7.25 3.37 2.80
C ALA A 139 7.71 4.74 3.33
N VAL A 140 7.01 5.82 2.97
CA VAL A 140 7.40 7.20 3.32
C VAL A 140 6.85 7.66 4.68
N SER A 141 5.85 6.99 5.22
CA SER A 141 5.18 7.36 6.47
C SER A 141 6.11 7.40 7.66
N GLY A 142 5.91 8.36 8.55
CA GLY A 142 6.72 8.57 9.75
C GLY A 142 8.12 9.15 9.48
N LYS A 143 8.45 9.50 8.24
CA LYS A 143 9.73 10.03 7.84
C LYS A 143 9.62 11.49 7.44
N LYS A 144 10.13 12.41 8.28
CA LYS A 144 9.99 13.88 8.09
C LYS A 144 10.38 14.35 6.69
N LYS A 145 11.44 13.77 6.09
CA LYS A 145 11.91 14.12 4.74
C LYS A 145 10.89 13.86 3.63
N PHE A 146 9.94 12.97 3.86
CA PHE A 146 8.93 12.57 2.86
C PHE A 146 7.53 13.10 3.16
N MET A 147 7.37 14.00 4.15
CA MET A 147 6.06 14.52 4.53
C MET A 147 5.34 15.20 3.34
N ILE A 148 6.08 15.94 2.52
CA ILE A 148 5.54 16.58 1.30
C ILE A 148 5.09 15.51 0.29
N LEU A 149 5.88 14.46 0.07
CA LEU A 149 5.53 13.37 -0.84
C LEU A 149 4.26 12.64 -0.39
N SER A 150 4.13 12.38 0.91
CA SER A 150 2.91 11.79 1.49
C SER A 150 1.69 12.70 1.25
N GLY A 151 1.84 14.02 1.41
CA GLY A 151 0.79 14.99 1.12
C GLY A 151 0.40 15.02 -0.36
N LEU A 152 1.37 15.05 -1.28
CA LEU A 152 1.11 15.01 -2.72
C LEU A 152 0.37 13.74 -3.14
N MET A 153 0.72 12.60 -2.54
CA MET A 153 0.02 11.34 -2.81
C MET A 153 -1.43 11.37 -2.32
N MET A 154 -1.70 11.96 -1.16
CA MET A 154 -3.08 12.17 -0.72
C MET A 154 -3.85 13.11 -1.65
N CYS A 155 -3.22 14.17 -2.16
CA CYS A 155 -3.84 15.05 -3.15
C CYS A 155 -4.18 14.35 -4.46
N SER A 156 -3.40 13.34 -4.89
CA SER A 156 -3.71 12.57 -6.09
C SER A 156 -5.05 11.85 -5.99
N MET A 157 -5.47 11.45 -4.79
CA MET A 157 -6.79 10.85 -4.58
C MET A 157 -7.92 11.81 -4.92
N PHE A 158 -7.79 13.09 -4.56
CA PHE A 158 -8.78 14.11 -4.94
C PHE A 158 -8.80 14.34 -6.45
N PHE A 159 -7.64 14.30 -7.10
CA PHE A 159 -7.57 14.42 -8.56
C PHE A 159 -8.29 13.25 -9.26
N PHE A 160 -8.06 12.02 -8.84
CA PHE A 160 -8.77 10.86 -9.38
C PHE A 160 -10.28 10.91 -9.08
N MET A 161 -10.69 11.42 -7.91
CA MET A 161 -12.09 11.63 -7.59
C MET A 161 -12.75 12.65 -8.52
N MET A 162 -12.04 13.70 -8.89
CA MET A 162 -12.54 14.66 -9.87
C MET A 162 -12.64 14.05 -11.26
N LEU A 163 -11.64 13.25 -11.68
CA LEU A 163 -11.69 12.54 -12.96
C LEU A 163 -12.86 11.56 -13.04
N SER A 164 -13.23 10.87 -11.96
CA SER A 164 -14.38 9.97 -11.97
C SER A 164 -15.70 10.68 -12.24
N LYS A 165 -15.81 11.98 -11.94
CA LYS A 165 -17.01 12.80 -12.19
C LYS A 165 -17.06 13.41 -13.59
N THR A 166 -15.95 13.37 -14.33
CA THR A 166 -15.90 13.93 -15.71
C THR A 166 -16.38 12.97 -16.79
N GLY A 167 -16.73 11.74 -16.44
CA GLY A 167 -17.14 10.70 -17.39
C GLY A 167 -16.00 10.08 -18.19
N VAL A 168 -14.75 10.51 -17.99
CA VAL A 168 -13.59 10.02 -18.75
C VAL A 168 -13.33 8.53 -18.53
N ILE A 169 -13.66 8.02 -17.34
CA ILE A 169 -13.43 6.61 -16.98
C ILE A 169 -14.70 5.76 -16.97
N ASP A 170 -15.83 6.31 -17.39
CA ASP A 170 -17.14 5.59 -17.36
C ASP A 170 -17.16 4.39 -18.31
N ASN A 171 -16.38 4.45 -19.38
CA ASN A 171 -16.28 3.36 -20.36
C ASN A 171 -15.22 2.29 -19.98
N GLY A 172 -14.51 2.46 -18.84
CA GLY A 172 -13.39 1.59 -18.50
C GLY A 172 -12.22 1.76 -19.46
N LEU A 173 -11.32 0.77 -19.49
CA LEU A 173 -10.07 0.84 -20.27
C LEU A 173 -10.11 -0.02 -21.55
N ASP A 174 -11.13 -0.85 -21.75
CA ASP A 174 -11.25 -1.81 -22.87
C ASP A 174 -10.01 -2.67 -23.12
N LEU A 175 -9.34 -3.04 -22.04
CA LEU A 175 -8.11 -3.82 -22.10
C LEU A 175 -8.39 -5.32 -22.04
N PRO A 176 -7.72 -6.13 -22.86
CA PRO A 176 -7.79 -7.57 -22.70
C PRO A 176 -7.14 -7.98 -21.35
N LEU A 177 -7.68 -9.03 -20.73
CA LEU A 177 -7.28 -9.46 -19.39
C LEU A 177 -5.76 -9.68 -19.24
N TRP A 178 -5.10 -10.24 -20.25
CA TRP A 178 -3.65 -10.44 -20.23
C TRP A 178 -2.87 -9.12 -20.16
N ALA A 179 -3.35 -8.06 -20.84
CA ALA A 179 -2.73 -6.73 -20.77
C ALA A 179 -2.93 -6.09 -19.40
N ALA A 180 -4.11 -6.25 -18.80
CA ALA A 180 -4.38 -5.80 -17.44
C ALA A 180 -3.46 -6.47 -16.42
N PHE A 181 -3.18 -7.78 -16.56
CA PHE A 181 -2.21 -8.49 -15.71
C PHE A 181 -0.78 -7.97 -15.88
N ILE A 182 -0.35 -7.67 -17.11
CA ILE A 182 0.99 -7.10 -17.36
C ILE A 182 1.10 -5.72 -16.71
N ILE A 183 0.08 -4.88 -16.88
CA ILE A 183 0.04 -3.54 -16.24
C ILE A 183 0.05 -3.69 -14.73
N PHE A 184 -0.77 -4.56 -14.16
CA PHE A 184 -0.81 -4.85 -12.73
C PHE A 184 0.59 -5.25 -12.20
N ALA A 185 1.21 -6.24 -12.82
CA ALA A 185 2.54 -6.72 -12.42
C ALA A 185 3.62 -5.62 -12.56
N GLY A 186 3.57 -4.85 -13.65
CA GLY A 186 4.49 -3.74 -13.90
C GLY A 186 4.35 -2.61 -12.88
N VAL A 187 3.13 -2.18 -12.58
CA VAL A 187 2.83 -1.15 -11.58
C VAL A 187 3.25 -1.62 -10.18
N TYR A 188 2.99 -2.88 -9.86
CA TYR A 188 3.39 -3.47 -8.57
C TYR A 188 4.90 -3.52 -8.40
N ALA A 189 5.62 -4.01 -9.43
CA ALA A 189 7.08 -4.07 -9.42
C ALA A 189 7.69 -2.66 -9.31
N ALA A 190 7.15 -1.69 -10.05
CA ALA A 190 7.58 -0.29 -9.98
C ALA A 190 7.35 0.30 -8.58
N ALA A 191 6.19 0.06 -7.97
CA ALA A 191 5.87 0.52 -6.62
C ALA A 191 6.86 -0.01 -5.58
N ILE A 192 7.15 -1.31 -5.62
CA ILE A 192 8.12 -1.96 -4.73
C ILE A 192 9.53 -1.38 -4.94
N LEU A 193 9.96 -1.25 -6.20
CA LEU A 193 11.28 -0.75 -6.53
C LEU A 193 11.46 0.71 -6.07
N ILE A 194 10.52 1.58 -6.41
CA ILE A 194 10.54 3.00 -6.01
C ILE A 194 10.58 3.11 -4.48
N SER A 195 9.70 2.39 -3.79
CA SER A 195 9.63 2.40 -2.34
C SER A 195 10.92 1.90 -1.70
N TYR A 196 11.51 0.84 -2.23
CA TYR A 196 12.77 0.30 -1.75
C TYR A 196 13.92 1.28 -1.93
N LEU A 197 14.04 1.93 -3.10
CA LEU A 197 15.04 2.95 -3.37
C LEU A 197 14.90 4.18 -2.45
N LEU A 198 13.67 4.66 -2.23
CA LEU A 198 13.39 5.75 -1.31
C LEU A 198 13.76 5.39 0.13
N LEU A 199 13.46 4.18 0.57
CA LEU A 199 13.80 3.70 1.91
C LEU A 199 15.31 3.56 2.12
N ILE A 200 16.05 3.03 1.15
CA ILE A 200 17.51 2.94 1.21
C ILE A 200 18.15 4.33 1.21
N TRP A 201 17.69 5.21 0.34
CA TRP A 201 18.17 6.59 0.31
C TRP A 201 17.93 7.29 1.64
N TRP A 202 16.72 7.17 2.19
CA TRP A 202 16.38 7.73 3.50
C TRP A 202 17.25 7.14 4.61
N TRP A 203 17.47 5.82 4.62
CA TRP A 203 18.31 5.16 5.62
C TRP A 203 19.73 5.69 5.59
N LYS A 204 20.34 5.78 4.41
CA LYS A 204 21.71 6.30 4.23
C LYS A 204 21.86 7.76 4.61
N THR A 205 20.83 8.58 4.43
CA THR A 205 20.89 10.03 4.70
C THR A 205 20.34 10.41 6.07
N SER A 206 19.90 9.45 6.88
CA SER A 206 19.42 9.67 8.23
C SER A 206 20.48 9.26 9.24
N ASN A 207 20.55 9.96 10.38
CA ASN A 207 21.46 9.61 11.50
C ASN A 207 21.12 8.25 12.15
N ARG A 208 20.14 7.52 11.62
CA ARG A 208 19.75 6.19 12.11
C ARG A 208 20.74 5.10 11.70
N ALA A 209 21.40 5.25 10.55
CA ALA A 209 22.47 4.37 10.13
C ALA A 209 23.65 4.45 11.12
N ASP A 210 24.03 5.67 11.52
CA ASP A 210 25.14 5.88 12.47
C ASP A 210 24.82 5.29 13.84
N THR A 211 23.58 5.43 14.32
CA THR A 211 23.16 4.84 15.60
C THR A 211 23.26 3.32 15.59
N GLN A 212 22.92 2.68 14.47
CA GLN A 212 23.05 1.22 14.34
C GLN A 212 24.52 0.77 14.36
N TYR A 213 25.40 1.48 13.65
CA TYR A 213 26.83 1.17 13.63
C TYR A 213 27.48 1.36 15.00
N GLN A 214 27.15 2.40 15.71
CA GLN A 214 27.63 2.64 17.08
C GLN A 214 27.20 1.54 18.04
N THR A 215 25.94 1.08 17.96
CA THR A 215 25.42 0.00 18.81
C THR A 215 26.12 -1.33 18.53
N ILE A 216 26.39 -1.65 17.25
CA ILE A 216 27.11 -2.87 16.87
C ILE A 216 28.56 -2.81 17.37
N ASN A 217 29.25 -1.69 17.16
CA ASN A 217 30.63 -1.54 17.60
C ASN A 217 30.76 -1.64 19.13
N ASN A 218 29.85 -1.04 19.89
CA ASN A 218 29.84 -1.13 21.34
C ASN A 218 29.53 -2.55 21.84
N SER A 219 28.76 -3.35 21.09
CA SER A 219 28.48 -4.75 21.45
C SER A 219 29.62 -5.71 21.11
N ILE A 220 30.54 -5.33 20.22
CA ILE A 220 31.73 -6.12 19.86
C ILE A 220 32.90 -5.80 20.81
N SER A 221 32.89 -4.59 21.40
CA SER A 221 33.94 -4.13 22.32
C SER A 221 33.67 -4.42 23.80
N ALA A 222 32.50 -4.97 24.12
CA ALA A 222 32.10 -5.41 25.46
C ALA A 222 32.12 -6.95 25.55
#